data_98765f86d15d167280211ac150ea759a
#
_entry.id   98765f86d15d167280211ac150ea759a
#
_cell.length_a   1.000
_cell.length_b   1.000
_cell.length_c   1.000
_cell.angle_alpha   90.00
_cell.angle_beta   90.00
_cell.angle_gamma   90.00
#
_symmetry.space_group_name_H-M   'P 1'
#
loop_
_entity.id
_entity.type
_entity.pdbx_description
1 polymer ?
#
loop_
_entity_poly.entity_id
_entity_poly.type
_entity_poly.pdbx_seq_one_letter_code
_entity_poly.pdbx_strand_id
1 'polypeptide(L)'
;MADLTEKDLENMKNHKYQTTGYTYIDNKMNPFWEKCASFLPYALTPNMVTVTGLFCQILSVIIISFYDLTFTQPVPTFIPYFCALMLFLAQTLDAIDGKHARRTKRSSPLGQLMDHGCDSMDNFLYAIVISQIFLFGDSVNSVVIQILIQLPFYTYTLEEHYTGKLRTQINNIGVTEYQFTIMGLLIIAGIFGDKLIWMEICEYRLAFILIYICLALSIIQTIYLIFLESKNLGDAFYKYRPILLLIAFFAAEIYSSKLIIYQEKALLIIILNGMYYSLYTCKLIINNTAKRDIQLLDIDIVIYIIGIFVCIYFEDKQIELYIIIGLTVWLCCKYYYHIISAIFKMLNYLKIPF
;
A
#
# COMPACT_ATOMS: atom_id res chain seq x y z
N MET A 1 -18.35 6.79 5.46
CA MET A 1 -18.99 5.63 4.77
C MET A 1 -20.17 5.20 5.64
N ALA A 2 -21.35 4.99 5.05
CA ALA A 2 -22.48 4.44 5.78
C ALA A 2 -22.25 2.96 6.11
N ASP A 3 -22.91 2.46 7.15
CA ASP A 3 -22.83 1.06 7.56
C ASP A 3 -23.22 0.11 6.40
N LEU A 4 -22.67 -1.12 6.37
CA LEU A 4 -23.01 -2.12 5.36
C LEU A 4 -24.45 -2.57 5.54
N THR A 5 -25.26 -2.47 4.49
CA THR A 5 -26.63 -2.96 4.43
C THR A 5 -26.66 -4.44 4.02
N GLU A 6 -27.80 -5.10 4.19
CA GLU A 6 -27.97 -6.48 3.69
C GLU A 6 -27.76 -6.59 2.17
N LYS A 7 -28.20 -5.58 1.41
CA LYS A 7 -27.98 -5.51 -0.04
C LYS A 7 -26.47 -5.45 -0.38
N ASP A 8 -25.70 -4.70 0.39
CA ASP A 8 -24.24 -4.63 0.18
C ASP A 8 -23.59 -5.98 0.44
N LEU A 9 -23.95 -6.64 1.55
CA LEU A 9 -23.44 -7.97 1.88
C LEU A 9 -23.83 -9.02 0.83
N GLU A 10 -25.03 -8.92 0.25
CA GLU A 10 -25.44 -9.76 -0.86
C GLU A 10 -24.62 -9.47 -2.13
N ASN A 11 -24.39 -8.20 -2.47
CA ASN A 11 -23.52 -7.82 -3.59
C ASN A 11 -22.10 -8.36 -3.38
N MET A 12 -21.53 -8.19 -2.18
CA MET A 12 -20.21 -8.72 -1.82
C MET A 12 -20.16 -10.25 -1.96
N LYS A 13 -21.19 -10.97 -1.48
CA LYS A 13 -21.30 -12.43 -1.62
C LYS A 13 -21.27 -12.88 -3.08
N ASN A 14 -21.92 -12.12 -3.97
CA ASN A 14 -22.03 -12.43 -5.39
C ASN A 14 -20.89 -11.83 -6.23
N HIS A 15 -19.95 -11.10 -5.61
CA HIS A 15 -18.80 -10.52 -6.29
C HIS A 15 -17.88 -11.62 -6.83
N LYS A 16 -17.46 -11.47 -8.09
CA LYS A 16 -16.51 -12.38 -8.75
C LYS A 16 -15.24 -11.63 -9.06
N TYR A 17 -14.19 -12.01 -8.37
CA TYR A 17 -12.86 -11.46 -8.61
C TYR A 17 -12.33 -11.85 -10.00
N GLN A 18 -11.81 -10.88 -10.74
CA GLN A 18 -11.21 -11.08 -12.06
C GLN A 18 -9.93 -10.26 -12.17
N THR A 19 -8.87 -10.85 -12.69
CA THR A 19 -7.58 -10.20 -12.96
C THR A 19 -7.24 -10.21 -14.44
N THR A 20 -6.29 -9.37 -14.86
CA THR A 20 -5.85 -9.24 -16.26
C THR A 20 -4.85 -10.32 -16.72
N GLY A 21 -4.39 -11.21 -15.81
CA GLY A 21 -3.51 -12.32 -16.17
C GLY A 21 -2.20 -12.33 -15.37
N TYR A 22 -1.21 -13.11 -15.85
CA TYR A 22 0.07 -13.34 -15.20
C TYR A 22 1.21 -12.64 -15.96
N THR A 23 2.14 -12.06 -15.22
CA THR A 23 3.37 -11.44 -15.76
C THR A 23 4.39 -12.50 -16.19
N TYR A 24 5.54 -12.04 -16.70
CA TYR A 24 6.63 -12.95 -17.04
C TYR A 24 7.20 -13.64 -15.80
N ILE A 25 7.44 -12.89 -14.71
CA ILE A 25 7.97 -13.45 -13.45
C ILE A 25 6.91 -14.35 -12.80
N ASP A 26 5.63 -13.96 -12.81
CA ASP A 26 4.55 -14.81 -12.30
C ASP A 26 4.56 -16.19 -12.94
N ASN A 27 4.67 -16.25 -14.27
CA ASN A 27 4.71 -17.51 -15.01
C ASN A 27 5.92 -18.37 -14.64
N LYS A 28 7.09 -17.75 -14.39
CA LYS A 28 8.31 -18.45 -13.96
C LYS A 28 8.24 -18.93 -12.53
N MET A 29 7.64 -18.14 -11.64
CA MET A 29 7.51 -18.46 -10.22
C MET A 29 6.33 -19.40 -9.91
N ASN A 30 5.33 -19.47 -10.81
CA ASN A 30 4.12 -20.24 -10.57
C ASN A 30 4.35 -21.69 -10.11
N PRO A 31 5.27 -22.48 -10.73
CA PRO A 31 5.56 -23.85 -10.26
C PRO A 31 6.09 -23.90 -8.82
N PHE A 32 6.91 -22.91 -8.42
CA PHE A 32 7.41 -22.77 -7.06
C PHE A 32 6.26 -22.48 -6.09
N TRP A 33 5.40 -21.51 -6.42
CA TRP A 33 4.26 -21.14 -5.58
C TRP A 33 3.23 -22.26 -5.44
N GLU A 34 2.95 -23.01 -6.52
CA GLU A 34 2.07 -24.18 -6.45
C GLU A 34 2.62 -25.24 -5.49
N LYS A 35 3.93 -25.48 -5.53
CA LYS A 35 4.60 -26.41 -4.61
C LYS A 35 4.51 -25.88 -3.17
N CYS A 36 4.79 -24.60 -2.92
CA CYS A 36 4.64 -23.98 -1.59
C CYS A 36 3.20 -24.12 -1.08
N ALA A 37 2.20 -23.79 -1.89
CA ALA A 37 0.80 -23.94 -1.53
C ALA A 37 0.42 -25.39 -1.19
N SER A 38 1.06 -26.37 -1.82
CA SER A 38 0.80 -27.80 -1.55
C SER A 38 1.26 -28.25 -0.16
N PHE A 39 2.27 -27.60 0.42
CA PHE A 39 2.77 -27.91 1.77
C PHE A 39 1.90 -27.29 2.89
N LEU A 40 1.07 -26.30 2.59
CA LEU A 40 0.25 -25.69 3.63
C LEU A 40 -0.78 -26.68 4.18
N PRO A 41 -0.96 -26.74 5.52
CA PRO A 41 -1.98 -27.59 6.13
C PRO A 41 -3.39 -27.18 5.69
N TYR A 42 -4.29 -28.13 5.44
CA TYR A 42 -5.69 -27.84 5.11
C TYR A 42 -6.45 -27.10 6.22
N ALA A 43 -5.99 -27.20 7.47
CA ALA A 43 -6.56 -26.51 8.61
C ALA A 43 -6.29 -25.00 8.58
N LEU A 44 -5.15 -24.57 7.98
CA LEU A 44 -4.79 -23.17 7.87
C LEU A 44 -5.77 -22.46 6.92
N THR A 45 -6.33 -21.33 7.36
CA THR A 45 -7.21 -20.55 6.50
C THR A 45 -6.40 -19.68 5.52
N PRO A 46 -6.91 -19.42 4.30
CA PRO A 46 -6.24 -18.53 3.35
C PRO A 46 -5.96 -17.14 3.92
N ASN A 47 -6.92 -16.54 4.64
CA ASN A 47 -6.75 -15.23 5.27
C ASN A 47 -5.59 -15.19 6.28
N MET A 48 -5.33 -16.31 7.00
CA MET A 48 -4.16 -16.39 7.88
C MET A 48 -2.85 -16.38 7.11
N VAL A 49 -2.84 -16.95 5.90
CA VAL A 49 -1.65 -16.91 5.02
C VAL A 49 -1.36 -15.48 4.59
N THR A 50 -2.39 -14.74 4.14
CA THR A 50 -2.30 -13.31 3.77
C THR A 50 -1.78 -12.46 4.95
N VAL A 51 -2.41 -12.59 6.13
CA VAL A 51 -2.01 -11.85 7.35
C VAL A 51 -0.58 -12.20 7.78
N THR A 52 -0.14 -13.44 7.60
CA THR A 52 1.25 -13.84 7.90
C THR A 52 2.23 -13.15 6.95
N GLY A 53 1.86 -12.94 5.67
CA GLY A 53 2.63 -12.14 4.72
C GLY A 53 2.82 -10.70 5.20
N LEU A 54 1.73 -10.02 5.54
CA LEU A 54 1.77 -8.67 6.10
C LEU A 54 2.63 -8.61 7.38
N PHE A 55 2.53 -9.63 8.25
CA PHE A 55 3.34 -9.68 9.48
C PHE A 55 4.85 -9.73 9.17
N CYS A 56 5.29 -10.40 8.10
CA CYS A 56 6.69 -10.37 7.67
C CYS A 56 7.17 -8.95 7.37
N GLN A 57 6.34 -8.12 6.70
CA GLN A 57 6.68 -6.73 6.42
C GLN A 57 6.68 -5.86 7.69
N ILE A 58 5.68 -6.02 8.54
CA ILE A 58 5.65 -5.35 9.86
C ILE A 58 6.90 -5.67 10.67
N LEU A 59 7.36 -6.93 10.66
CA LEU A 59 8.58 -7.35 11.36
C LEU A 59 9.82 -6.64 10.82
N SER A 60 9.92 -6.44 9.50
CA SER A 60 11.00 -5.64 8.90
C SER A 60 11.02 -4.22 9.46
N VAL A 61 9.85 -3.56 9.53
CA VAL A 61 9.74 -2.20 10.04
C VAL A 61 10.03 -2.14 11.55
N ILE A 62 9.54 -3.10 12.34
CA ILE A 62 9.86 -3.18 13.78
C ILE A 62 11.37 -3.30 14.00
N ILE A 63 12.06 -4.16 13.27
CA ILE A 63 13.50 -4.33 13.42
C ILE A 63 14.25 -3.05 13.02
N ILE A 64 13.88 -2.42 11.91
CA ILE A 64 14.45 -1.14 11.48
C ILE A 64 14.27 -0.07 12.55
N SER A 65 13.09 0.01 13.18
CA SER A 65 12.77 1.04 14.18
C SER A 65 13.64 1.00 15.43
N PHE A 66 14.30 -0.13 15.72
CA PHE A 66 15.29 -0.22 16.82
C PHE A 66 16.61 0.50 16.50
N TYR A 67 16.89 0.77 15.23
CA TYR A 67 18.12 1.44 14.81
C TYR A 67 17.93 2.93 14.61
N ASP A 68 16.89 3.33 13.92
CA ASP A 68 16.64 4.75 13.63
C ASP A 68 15.16 5.01 13.32
N LEU A 69 14.63 6.13 13.83
CA LEU A 69 13.28 6.61 13.57
C LEU A 69 13.25 7.77 12.57
N THR A 70 14.43 8.24 12.14
CA THR A 70 14.61 9.40 11.27
C THR A 70 15.03 9.05 9.85
N PHE A 71 15.45 7.81 9.61
CA PHE A 71 16.03 7.33 8.33
C PHE A 71 17.32 8.05 7.93
N THR A 72 18.10 8.54 8.92
CA THR A 72 19.33 9.27 8.71
C THR A 72 20.58 8.47 9.08
N GLN A 73 20.42 7.43 9.92
CA GLN A 73 21.52 6.61 10.40
C GLN A 73 21.60 5.28 9.66
N PRO A 74 22.79 4.82 9.27
CA PRO A 74 22.96 3.55 8.60
C PRO A 74 22.59 2.38 9.54
N VAL A 75 21.99 1.35 8.96
CA VAL A 75 21.70 0.10 9.65
C VAL A 75 22.83 -0.92 9.43
N PRO A 76 22.98 -1.94 10.31
CA PRO A 76 23.93 -3.02 10.08
C PRO A 76 23.73 -3.70 8.71
N THR A 77 24.83 -4.14 8.10
CA THR A 77 24.85 -4.69 6.72
C THR A 77 23.96 -5.92 6.51
N PHE A 78 23.57 -6.64 7.56
CA PHE A 78 22.67 -7.79 7.44
C PHE A 78 21.19 -7.37 7.31
N ILE A 79 20.81 -6.14 7.73
CA ILE A 79 19.42 -5.67 7.71
C ILE A 79 18.83 -5.61 6.30
N PRO A 80 19.52 -5.09 5.27
CA PRO A 80 19.00 -5.15 3.90
C PRO A 80 18.69 -6.57 3.43
N TYR A 81 19.53 -7.56 3.75
CA TYR A 81 19.29 -8.97 3.41
C TYR A 81 18.10 -9.55 4.17
N PHE A 82 17.96 -9.18 5.45
CA PHE A 82 16.82 -9.57 6.27
C PHE A 82 15.52 -9.02 5.68
N CYS A 83 15.48 -7.73 5.33
CA CYS A 83 14.31 -7.10 4.70
C CYS A 83 13.99 -7.73 3.33
N ALA A 84 15.02 -8.04 2.52
CA ALA A 84 14.82 -8.73 1.25
C ALA A 84 14.21 -10.14 1.45
N LEU A 85 14.65 -10.89 2.48
CA LEU A 85 14.06 -12.16 2.84
C LEU A 85 12.60 -12.03 3.30
N MET A 86 12.30 -11.06 4.16
CA MET A 86 10.94 -10.82 4.63
C MET A 86 10.01 -10.43 3.47
N LEU A 87 10.49 -9.60 2.54
CA LEU A 87 9.74 -9.25 1.33
C LEU A 87 9.50 -10.47 0.42
N PHE A 88 10.49 -11.33 0.25
CA PHE A 88 10.34 -12.59 -0.50
C PHE A 88 9.31 -13.54 0.13
N LEU A 89 9.32 -13.64 1.47
CA LEU A 89 8.35 -14.46 2.21
C LEU A 89 6.94 -13.86 2.09
N ALA A 90 6.78 -12.56 2.28
CA ALA A 90 5.50 -11.86 2.15
C ALA A 90 4.91 -12.05 0.75
N GLN A 91 5.69 -11.77 -0.30
CA GLN A 91 5.27 -11.95 -1.70
C GLN A 91 4.93 -13.42 -2.02
N THR A 92 5.68 -14.38 -1.45
CA THR A 92 5.37 -15.81 -1.62
C THR A 92 4.06 -16.18 -0.94
N LEU A 93 3.81 -15.68 0.29
CA LEU A 93 2.58 -15.96 1.04
C LEU A 93 1.36 -15.36 0.35
N ASP A 94 1.47 -14.13 -0.18
CA ASP A 94 0.49 -13.47 -1.02
C ASP A 94 0.18 -14.28 -2.29
N ALA A 95 1.19 -14.66 -3.06
CA ALA A 95 1.01 -15.43 -4.29
C ALA A 95 0.38 -16.84 -4.07
N ILE A 96 0.46 -17.39 -2.86
CA ILE A 96 -0.05 -18.74 -2.57
C ILE A 96 -1.38 -18.76 -1.83
N ASP A 97 -1.85 -17.67 -1.23
CA ASP A 97 -3.10 -17.67 -0.45
C ASP A 97 -4.33 -17.95 -1.31
N GLY A 98 -4.45 -17.33 -2.51
CA GLY A 98 -5.48 -17.65 -3.49
C GLY A 98 -5.38 -19.07 -4.04
N LYS A 99 -4.16 -19.61 -4.23
CA LYS A 99 -3.94 -21.01 -4.62
C LYS A 99 -4.40 -21.95 -3.50
N HIS A 100 -4.07 -21.62 -2.27
CA HIS A 100 -4.50 -22.36 -1.08
C HIS A 100 -6.02 -22.29 -0.89
N ALA A 101 -6.63 -21.10 -1.12
CA ALA A 101 -8.08 -20.92 -1.08
C ALA A 101 -8.81 -21.82 -2.08
N ARG A 102 -8.31 -21.89 -3.32
CA ARG A 102 -8.85 -22.82 -4.35
C ARG A 102 -8.66 -24.28 -3.97
N ARG A 103 -7.47 -24.65 -3.49
CA ARG A 103 -7.15 -26.02 -3.06
C ARG A 103 -8.05 -26.49 -1.93
N THR A 104 -8.32 -25.62 -0.95
CA THR A 104 -9.15 -25.94 0.23
C THR A 104 -10.64 -25.67 0.01
N LYS A 105 -11.04 -25.17 -1.17
CA LYS A 105 -12.42 -24.76 -1.50
C LYS A 105 -12.97 -23.67 -0.55
N ARG A 106 -12.10 -22.78 -0.08
CA ARG A 106 -12.42 -21.68 0.85
C ARG A 106 -12.29 -20.30 0.18
N SER A 107 -12.32 -20.22 -1.15
CA SER A 107 -12.33 -18.94 -1.85
C SER A 107 -13.59 -18.15 -1.46
N SER A 108 -13.41 -16.89 -1.08
CA SER A 108 -14.51 -16.04 -0.63
C SER A 108 -14.26 -14.57 -1.00
N PRO A 109 -15.31 -13.74 -1.11
CA PRO A 109 -15.15 -12.30 -1.30
C PRO A 109 -14.42 -11.61 -0.14
N LEU A 110 -14.48 -12.18 1.07
CA LEU A 110 -13.70 -11.70 2.21
C LEU A 110 -12.20 -11.89 1.95
N GLY A 111 -11.79 -13.01 1.31
CA GLY A 111 -10.39 -13.25 0.94
C GLY A 111 -9.84 -12.10 0.11
N GLN A 112 -10.56 -11.65 -0.92
CA GLN A 112 -10.15 -10.50 -1.74
C GLN A 112 -10.04 -9.20 -0.91
N LEU A 113 -10.98 -8.93 -0.01
CA LEU A 113 -10.91 -7.75 0.85
C LEU A 113 -9.69 -7.79 1.79
N MET A 114 -9.36 -8.98 2.33
CA MET A 114 -8.20 -9.19 3.19
C MET A 114 -6.90 -9.02 2.41
N ASP A 115 -6.78 -9.66 1.26
CA ASP A 115 -5.67 -9.63 0.34
C ASP A 115 -5.32 -8.19 -0.07
N HIS A 116 -6.19 -7.51 -0.78
CA HIS A 116 -5.97 -6.12 -1.22
C HIS A 116 -5.90 -5.13 -0.06
N GLY A 117 -6.57 -5.42 1.07
CA GLY A 117 -6.45 -4.61 2.29
C GLY A 117 -5.04 -4.68 2.89
N CYS A 118 -4.43 -5.87 2.93
CA CYS A 118 -3.04 -6.06 3.34
C CYS A 118 -2.07 -5.41 2.36
N ASP A 119 -2.29 -5.56 1.04
CA ASP A 119 -1.50 -4.89 0.01
C ASP A 119 -1.47 -3.37 0.18
N SER A 120 -2.60 -2.77 0.54
CA SER A 120 -2.67 -1.32 0.79
C SER A 120 -1.79 -0.89 1.97
N MET A 121 -1.59 -1.77 2.96
CA MET A 121 -0.66 -1.56 4.07
C MET A 121 0.78 -1.82 3.65
N ASP A 122 1.05 -2.87 2.88
CA ASP A 122 2.40 -3.20 2.41
C ASP A 122 3.03 -2.05 1.63
N ASN A 123 2.24 -1.24 0.92
CA ASN A 123 2.72 -0.08 0.16
C ASN A 123 3.57 0.89 1.02
N PHE A 124 3.10 1.28 2.21
CA PHE A 124 3.89 2.18 3.05
C PHE A 124 4.98 1.46 3.84
N LEU A 125 4.82 0.15 4.13
CA LEU A 125 5.87 -0.64 4.77
C LEU A 125 7.08 -0.78 3.84
N TYR A 126 6.88 -0.98 2.53
CA TYR A 126 7.97 -0.94 1.55
C TYR A 126 8.65 0.43 1.49
N ALA A 127 7.86 1.51 1.51
CA ALA A 127 8.42 2.87 1.52
C ALA A 127 9.30 3.12 2.74
N ILE A 128 8.92 2.65 3.93
CA ILE A 128 9.71 2.73 5.16
C ILE A 128 11.03 1.97 5.00
N VAL A 129 10.98 0.71 4.54
CA VAL A 129 12.19 -0.12 4.36
C VAL A 129 13.16 0.55 3.39
N ILE A 130 12.67 1.02 2.24
CA ILE A 130 13.50 1.71 1.24
C ILE A 130 14.07 3.00 1.83
N SER A 131 13.26 3.80 2.50
CA SER A 131 13.70 5.07 3.11
C SER A 131 14.83 4.87 4.12
N GLN A 132 14.75 3.83 4.95
CA GLN A 132 15.81 3.52 5.92
C GLN A 132 17.08 3.02 5.24
N ILE A 133 16.96 2.08 4.29
CA ILE A 133 18.14 1.49 3.66
C ILE A 133 18.91 2.52 2.82
N PHE A 134 18.18 3.45 2.17
CA PHE A 134 18.77 4.49 1.34
C PHE A 134 18.94 5.84 2.04
N LEU A 135 18.65 5.92 3.34
CA LEU A 135 18.84 7.10 4.19
C LEU A 135 18.15 8.37 3.61
N PHE A 136 16.83 8.32 3.43
CA PHE A 136 16.06 9.44 2.85
C PHE A 136 15.52 10.44 3.89
N GLY A 137 15.74 10.20 5.16
CA GLY A 137 14.97 10.66 6.31
C GLY A 137 14.75 12.14 6.53
N ASP A 138 15.74 12.96 6.35
CA ASP A 138 15.66 14.42 6.58
C ASP A 138 15.11 15.18 5.37
N SER A 139 14.65 14.46 4.36
CA SER A 139 14.15 15.01 3.11
C SER A 139 12.74 14.54 2.77
N VAL A 140 12.10 15.21 1.83
CA VAL A 140 10.80 14.81 1.28
C VAL A 140 10.84 13.46 0.56
N ASN A 141 12.02 12.89 0.30
CA ASN A 141 12.17 11.69 -0.53
C ASN A 141 11.50 10.44 0.07
N SER A 142 11.43 10.33 1.41
CA SER A 142 10.68 9.25 2.08
C SER A 142 9.18 9.33 1.78
N VAL A 143 8.64 10.53 1.66
CA VAL A 143 7.25 10.74 1.25
C VAL A 143 7.08 10.48 -0.26
N VAL A 144 8.04 10.92 -1.08
CA VAL A 144 8.01 10.71 -2.53
C VAL A 144 8.00 9.22 -2.88
N ILE A 145 8.81 8.39 -2.22
CA ILE A 145 8.80 6.94 -2.45
C ILE A 145 7.46 6.32 -2.00
N GLN A 146 6.86 6.83 -0.94
CA GLN A 146 5.53 6.38 -0.50
C GLN A 146 4.47 6.68 -1.56
N ILE A 147 4.42 7.91 -2.08
CA ILE A 147 3.49 8.33 -3.15
C ILE A 147 3.72 7.51 -4.42
N LEU A 148 4.98 7.26 -4.79
CA LEU A 148 5.34 6.44 -5.96
C LEU A 148 4.69 5.05 -5.92
N ILE A 149 4.64 4.43 -4.74
CA ILE A 149 4.07 3.09 -4.56
C ILE A 149 2.54 3.15 -4.48
N GLN A 150 2.01 4.16 -3.80
CA GLN A 150 0.57 4.30 -3.54
C GLN A 150 -0.24 4.70 -4.78
N LEU A 151 0.30 5.57 -5.65
CA LEU A 151 -0.44 6.11 -6.79
C LEU A 151 -0.91 5.03 -7.78
N PRO A 152 -0.07 4.09 -8.26
CA PRO A 152 -0.50 3.01 -9.14
C PRO A 152 -1.53 2.11 -8.48
N PHE A 153 -1.32 1.71 -7.24
CA PHE A 153 -2.21 0.81 -6.52
C PHE A 153 -3.63 1.39 -6.40
N TYR A 154 -3.73 2.67 -6.00
CA TYR A 154 -5.03 3.35 -5.95
C TYR A 154 -5.69 3.44 -7.33
N THR A 155 -4.91 3.77 -8.37
CA THR A 155 -5.42 3.93 -9.73
C THR A 155 -5.97 2.61 -10.28
N TYR A 156 -5.27 1.49 -10.06
CA TYR A 156 -5.75 0.16 -10.45
C TYR A 156 -7.00 -0.27 -9.68
N THR A 157 -7.06 0.02 -8.39
CA THR A 157 -8.24 -0.25 -7.56
C THR A 157 -9.44 0.59 -8.02
N LEU A 158 -9.20 1.84 -8.43
CA LEU A 158 -10.23 2.72 -8.99
C LEU A 158 -10.69 2.25 -10.38
N GLU A 159 -9.78 1.79 -11.23
CA GLU A 159 -10.11 1.18 -12.52
C GLU A 159 -10.99 -0.06 -12.35
N GLU A 160 -10.68 -0.92 -11.38
CA GLU A 160 -11.49 -2.11 -11.05
C GLU A 160 -12.95 -1.75 -10.78
N HIS A 161 -13.21 -0.62 -10.11
CA HIS A 161 -14.58 -0.17 -9.83
C HIS A 161 -15.43 -0.01 -11.10
N TYR A 162 -14.85 0.50 -12.18
CA TYR A 162 -15.55 0.79 -13.42
C TYR A 162 -15.50 -0.34 -14.44
N THR A 163 -14.46 -1.17 -14.40
CA THR A 163 -14.24 -2.26 -15.37
C THR A 163 -14.67 -3.62 -14.84
N GLY A 164 -14.75 -3.78 -13.51
CA GLY A 164 -14.98 -5.05 -12.84
C GLY A 164 -13.78 -6.01 -12.91
N LYS A 165 -12.59 -5.53 -13.34
CA LYS A 165 -11.37 -6.33 -13.46
C LYS A 165 -10.21 -5.58 -12.84
N LEU A 166 -9.50 -6.22 -11.90
CA LEU A 166 -8.26 -5.68 -11.36
C LEU A 166 -7.13 -5.85 -12.38
N ARG A 167 -6.51 -4.74 -12.75
CA ARG A 167 -5.29 -4.74 -13.56
C ARG A 167 -4.09 -4.99 -12.66
N THR A 168 -3.40 -6.09 -12.91
CA THR A 168 -2.19 -6.48 -12.17
C THR A 168 -0.91 -6.22 -12.97
N GLN A 169 -1.04 -5.87 -14.25
CA GLN A 169 0.10 -5.69 -15.16
C GLN A 169 -0.19 -4.74 -16.32
N ILE A 170 0.84 -4.12 -16.84
CA ILE A 170 0.88 -3.44 -18.14
C ILE A 170 2.05 -3.99 -18.93
N ASN A 171 1.81 -4.46 -20.16
CA ASN A 171 2.85 -5.00 -21.05
C ASN A 171 3.74 -6.07 -20.38
N ASN A 172 3.14 -7.01 -19.64
CA ASN A 172 3.83 -8.09 -18.91
C ASN A 172 4.74 -7.64 -17.75
N ILE A 173 4.65 -6.38 -17.31
CA ILE A 173 5.31 -5.87 -16.11
C ILE A 173 4.22 -5.56 -15.08
N GLY A 174 4.35 -6.09 -13.89
CA GLY A 174 3.35 -5.93 -12.84
C GLY A 174 3.93 -5.83 -11.43
N VAL A 175 3.08 -6.07 -10.45
CA VAL A 175 3.43 -5.98 -9.03
C VAL A 175 4.59 -6.89 -8.67
N THR A 176 4.62 -8.10 -9.21
CA THR A 176 5.68 -9.08 -8.94
C THR A 176 7.04 -8.61 -9.41
N GLU A 177 7.16 -8.06 -10.63
CA GLU A 177 8.41 -7.49 -11.13
C GLU A 177 8.89 -6.35 -10.25
N TYR A 178 7.97 -5.52 -9.80
CA TYR A 178 8.28 -4.42 -8.89
C TYR A 178 8.83 -4.91 -7.55
N GLN A 179 8.19 -5.89 -6.92
CA GLN A 179 8.64 -6.49 -5.65
C GLN A 179 10.01 -7.17 -5.79
N PHE A 180 10.25 -7.93 -6.89
CA PHE A 180 11.56 -8.52 -7.16
C PHE A 180 12.64 -7.47 -7.42
N THR A 181 12.30 -6.33 -8.03
CA THR A 181 13.22 -5.21 -8.19
C THR A 181 13.62 -4.62 -6.84
N ILE A 182 12.67 -4.41 -5.93
CA ILE A 182 12.96 -3.96 -4.56
C ILE A 182 13.88 -4.96 -3.84
N MET A 183 13.58 -6.26 -3.91
CA MET A 183 14.44 -7.30 -3.31
C MET A 183 15.88 -7.21 -3.85
N GLY A 184 16.02 -7.08 -5.18
CA GLY A 184 17.32 -6.91 -5.82
C GLY A 184 18.07 -5.67 -5.32
N LEU A 185 17.39 -4.52 -5.20
CA LEU A 185 17.96 -3.28 -4.67
C LEU A 185 18.39 -3.43 -3.21
N LEU A 186 17.61 -4.10 -2.37
CA LEU A 186 17.98 -4.37 -0.98
C LEU A 186 19.22 -5.27 -0.88
N ILE A 187 19.33 -6.32 -1.69
CA ILE A 187 20.50 -7.20 -1.75
C ILE A 187 21.74 -6.39 -2.22
N ILE A 188 21.59 -5.59 -3.26
CA ILE A 188 22.67 -4.74 -3.78
C ILE A 188 23.10 -3.72 -2.71
N ALA A 189 22.15 -3.12 -1.98
CA ALA A 189 22.48 -2.21 -0.89
C ALA A 189 23.24 -2.92 0.24
N GLY A 190 22.90 -4.17 0.56
CA GLY A 190 23.65 -4.98 1.52
C GLY A 190 25.08 -5.31 1.06
N ILE A 191 25.32 -5.50 -0.26
CA ILE A 191 26.64 -5.80 -0.81
C ILE A 191 27.53 -4.55 -0.85
N PHE A 192 27.00 -3.44 -1.34
CA PHE A 192 27.78 -2.23 -1.63
C PHE A 192 27.74 -1.20 -0.51
N GLY A 193 26.72 -1.26 0.37
CA GLY A 193 26.57 -0.36 1.52
C GLY A 193 26.66 1.13 1.12
N ASP A 194 27.48 1.87 1.84
CA ASP A 194 27.64 3.32 1.65
C ASP A 194 28.04 3.72 0.22
N LYS A 195 28.78 2.88 -0.50
CA LYS A 195 29.16 3.16 -1.89
C LYS A 195 27.96 3.31 -2.83
N LEU A 196 26.90 2.53 -2.60
CA LEU A 196 25.66 2.63 -3.35
C LEU A 196 24.78 3.77 -2.82
N ILE A 197 24.64 3.85 -1.50
CA ILE A 197 23.77 4.82 -0.83
C ILE A 197 24.19 6.26 -1.17
N TRP A 198 25.49 6.52 -1.20
CA TRP A 198 26.08 7.83 -1.48
C TRP A 198 26.58 8.01 -2.91
N MET A 199 26.22 7.08 -3.83
CA MET A 199 26.56 7.24 -5.24
C MET A 199 25.88 8.48 -5.83
N GLU A 200 26.67 9.34 -6.48
CA GLU A 200 26.22 10.59 -7.08
C GLU A 200 26.45 10.62 -8.57
N ILE A 201 25.53 11.27 -9.27
CA ILE A 201 25.64 11.63 -10.69
C ILE A 201 25.30 13.13 -10.79
N CYS A 202 26.23 13.94 -11.35
CA CYS A 202 26.07 15.39 -11.48
C CYS A 202 25.67 16.07 -10.15
N GLU A 203 26.36 15.73 -9.05
CA GLU A 203 26.14 16.27 -7.70
C GLU A 203 24.82 15.87 -7.03
N TYR A 204 24.03 14.97 -7.65
CA TYR A 204 22.79 14.45 -7.08
C TYR A 204 22.94 12.97 -6.74
N ARG A 205 22.40 12.55 -5.60
CA ARG A 205 22.37 11.14 -5.24
C ARG A 205 21.58 10.34 -6.29
N LEU A 206 22.20 9.26 -6.79
CA LEU A 206 21.58 8.37 -7.78
C LEU A 206 20.21 7.87 -7.33
N ALA A 207 20.07 7.51 -6.05
CA ALA A 207 18.81 7.05 -5.49
C ALA A 207 17.68 8.09 -5.66
N PHE A 208 17.96 9.39 -5.47
CA PHE A 208 16.97 10.44 -5.68
C PHE A 208 16.59 10.59 -7.16
N ILE A 209 17.59 10.56 -8.05
CA ILE A 209 17.32 10.62 -9.49
C ILE A 209 16.37 9.48 -9.89
N LEU A 210 16.65 8.25 -9.43
CA LEU A 210 15.86 7.08 -9.76
C LEU A 210 14.42 7.17 -9.24
N ILE A 211 14.19 7.59 -7.98
CA ILE A 211 12.81 7.70 -7.47
C ILE A 211 12.00 8.78 -8.21
N TYR A 212 12.60 9.90 -8.61
CA TYR A 212 11.88 10.93 -9.37
C TYR A 212 11.58 10.49 -10.81
N ILE A 213 12.49 9.72 -11.46
CA ILE A 213 12.22 9.10 -12.75
C ILE A 213 11.06 8.10 -12.62
N CYS A 214 11.10 7.22 -11.61
CA CYS A 214 10.03 6.25 -11.36
C CYS A 214 8.70 6.94 -11.04
N LEU A 215 8.70 8.03 -10.27
CA LEU A 215 7.50 8.81 -10.00
C LEU A 215 6.92 9.43 -11.28
N ALA A 216 7.77 10.01 -12.14
CA ALA A 216 7.33 10.54 -13.42
C ALA A 216 6.70 9.44 -14.31
N LEU A 217 7.32 8.27 -14.38
CA LEU A 217 6.78 7.11 -15.11
C LEU A 217 5.44 6.64 -14.53
N SER A 218 5.31 6.60 -13.19
CA SER A 218 4.05 6.26 -12.51
C SER A 218 2.92 7.25 -12.82
N ILE A 219 3.23 8.56 -12.86
CA ILE A 219 2.27 9.60 -13.25
C ILE A 219 1.87 9.43 -14.72
N ILE A 220 2.84 9.22 -15.62
CA ILE A 220 2.57 8.98 -17.05
C ILE A 220 1.67 7.74 -17.23
N GLN A 221 1.97 6.67 -16.52
CA GLN A 221 1.19 5.43 -16.51
C GLN A 221 -0.26 5.68 -16.03
N THR A 222 -0.43 6.44 -14.96
CA THR A 222 -1.75 6.82 -14.44
C THR A 222 -2.55 7.62 -15.48
N ILE A 223 -1.92 8.61 -16.12
CA ILE A 223 -2.54 9.40 -17.18
C ILE A 223 -2.91 8.51 -18.38
N TYR A 224 -2.02 7.61 -18.79
CA TYR A 224 -2.28 6.65 -19.86
C TYR A 224 -3.52 5.78 -19.57
N LEU A 225 -3.64 5.25 -18.35
CA LEU A 225 -4.79 4.43 -17.93
C LEU A 225 -6.10 5.23 -17.96
N ILE A 226 -6.08 6.48 -17.48
CA ILE A 226 -7.24 7.36 -17.49
C ILE A 226 -7.79 7.51 -18.93
N PHE A 227 -6.91 7.72 -19.90
CA PHE A 227 -7.31 7.87 -21.29
C PHE A 227 -7.68 6.53 -21.96
N LEU A 228 -6.99 5.44 -21.62
CA LEU A 228 -7.25 4.11 -22.18
C LEU A 228 -8.68 3.62 -21.87
N GLU A 229 -9.12 3.82 -20.61
CA GLU A 229 -10.40 3.31 -20.11
C GLU A 229 -11.56 4.32 -20.26
N SER A 230 -11.31 5.47 -20.88
CA SER A 230 -12.31 6.53 -21.03
C SER A 230 -12.72 6.73 -22.47
N LYS A 231 -14.04 6.90 -22.71
CA LYS A 231 -14.59 7.15 -24.05
C LYS A 231 -14.33 8.56 -24.55
N ASN A 232 -14.26 9.51 -23.65
CA ASN A 232 -14.00 10.93 -23.91
C ASN A 232 -13.58 11.64 -22.62
N LEU A 233 -13.18 12.92 -22.70
CA LEU A 233 -12.73 13.70 -21.55
C LEU A 233 -13.79 13.81 -20.44
N GLY A 234 -15.07 13.88 -20.77
CA GLY A 234 -16.14 13.95 -19.76
C GLY A 234 -16.26 12.62 -18.99
N ASP A 235 -16.16 11.49 -19.66
CA ASP A 235 -16.12 10.16 -19.05
C ASP A 235 -14.86 9.98 -18.17
N ALA A 236 -13.70 10.44 -18.67
CA ALA A 236 -12.46 10.44 -17.91
C ALA A 236 -12.60 11.23 -16.60
N PHE A 237 -13.11 12.46 -16.68
CA PHE A 237 -13.33 13.30 -15.50
C PHE A 237 -14.31 12.65 -14.52
N TYR A 238 -15.41 12.09 -14.99
CA TYR A 238 -16.41 11.45 -14.13
C TYR A 238 -15.82 10.25 -13.38
N LYS A 239 -15.11 9.34 -14.08
CA LYS A 239 -14.56 8.13 -13.50
C LYS A 239 -13.41 8.42 -12.52
N TYR A 240 -12.50 9.32 -12.90
CA TYR A 240 -11.25 9.52 -12.18
C TYR A 240 -11.24 10.76 -11.27
N ARG A 241 -12.39 11.45 -11.12
CA ARG A 241 -12.53 12.58 -10.16
C ARG A 241 -12.09 12.25 -8.72
N PRO A 242 -12.16 11.02 -8.18
CA PRO A 242 -11.63 10.71 -6.84
C PRO A 242 -10.11 10.91 -6.72
N ILE A 243 -9.37 10.89 -7.84
CA ILE A 243 -7.93 11.19 -7.86
C ILE A 243 -7.66 12.66 -7.46
N LEU A 244 -8.61 13.57 -7.63
CA LEU A 244 -8.44 14.97 -7.18
C LEU A 244 -8.26 15.04 -5.65
N LEU A 245 -9.03 14.26 -4.89
CA LEU A 245 -8.86 14.17 -3.44
C LEU A 245 -7.55 13.46 -3.08
N LEU A 246 -7.15 12.44 -3.84
CA LEU A 246 -5.87 11.76 -3.67
C LEU A 246 -4.69 12.72 -3.92
N ILE A 247 -4.75 13.58 -4.93
CA ILE A 247 -3.73 14.61 -5.20
C ILE A 247 -3.64 15.59 -4.03
N ALA A 248 -4.78 16.04 -3.50
CA ALA A 248 -4.79 16.90 -2.31
C ALA A 248 -4.21 16.20 -1.08
N PHE A 249 -4.49 14.91 -0.90
CA PHE A 249 -3.91 14.08 0.14
C PHE A 249 -2.39 13.95 -0.02
N PHE A 250 -1.89 13.65 -1.22
CA PHE A 250 -0.45 13.58 -1.50
C PHE A 250 0.26 14.93 -1.30
N ALA A 251 -0.41 16.04 -1.62
CA ALA A 251 0.12 17.35 -1.29
C ALA A 251 0.29 17.52 0.23
N ALA A 252 -0.70 17.11 1.03
CA ALA A 252 -0.60 17.13 2.49
C ALA A 252 0.51 16.19 3.00
N GLU A 253 0.68 15.00 2.41
CA GLU A 253 1.80 14.11 2.73
C GLU A 253 3.16 14.80 2.45
N ILE A 254 3.33 15.44 1.30
CA ILE A 254 4.55 16.20 0.98
C ILE A 254 4.79 17.30 2.02
N TYR A 255 3.74 18.04 2.38
CA TYR A 255 3.87 19.08 3.41
C TYR A 255 4.13 18.52 4.80
N SER A 256 3.70 17.29 5.11
CA SER A 256 3.99 16.64 6.40
C SER A 256 5.50 16.43 6.64
N SER A 257 6.32 16.37 5.58
CA SER A 257 7.78 16.29 5.70
C SER A 257 8.43 17.57 6.27
N LYS A 258 7.68 18.68 6.34
CA LYS A 258 8.14 19.95 6.94
C LYS A 258 7.84 20.06 8.43
N LEU A 259 7.10 19.12 9.01
CA LEU A 259 6.75 19.12 10.42
C LEU A 259 8.01 18.94 11.28
N ILE A 260 8.06 19.61 12.42
CA ILE A 260 9.15 19.47 13.41
C ILE A 260 9.23 18.00 13.88
N ILE A 261 8.06 17.37 14.10
CA ILE A 261 8.01 15.95 14.50
C ILE A 261 8.54 15.04 13.39
N TYR A 262 8.37 15.38 12.12
CA TYR A 262 8.95 14.60 11.01
C TYR A 262 10.48 14.54 11.11
N GLN A 263 11.13 15.67 11.35
CA GLN A 263 12.58 15.73 11.45
C GLN A 263 13.13 14.89 12.62
N GLU A 264 12.35 14.72 13.68
CA GLU A 264 12.74 13.91 14.84
C GLU A 264 12.33 12.43 14.73
N LYS A 265 11.23 12.15 14.02
CA LYS A 265 10.58 10.84 13.99
C LYS A 265 9.86 10.62 12.65
N ALA A 266 10.58 10.68 11.55
CA ALA A 266 10.02 10.53 10.20
C ALA A 266 9.19 9.24 10.06
N LEU A 267 9.65 8.13 10.66
CA LEU A 267 8.94 6.85 10.68
C LEU A 267 7.47 6.99 11.11
N LEU A 268 7.20 7.74 12.19
CA LEU A 268 5.83 7.89 12.71
C LEU A 268 4.91 8.62 11.72
N ILE A 269 5.43 9.65 11.06
CA ILE A 269 4.67 10.41 10.08
C ILE A 269 4.42 9.57 8.81
N ILE A 270 5.41 8.82 8.34
CA ILE A 270 5.23 7.91 7.20
C ILE A 270 4.21 6.81 7.50
N ILE A 271 4.21 6.26 8.72
CA ILE A 271 3.16 5.32 9.16
C ILE A 271 1.79 5.99 9.17
N LEU A 272 1.68 7.19 9.74
CA LEU A 272 0.41 7.92 9.79
C LEU A 272 -0.14 8.18 8.38
N ASN A 273 0.68 8.71 7.48
CA ASN A 273 0.35 8.95 6.09
C ASN A 273 -0.13 7.65 5.42
N GLY A 274 0.67 6.57 5.55
CA GLY A 274 0.38 5.27 4.95
C GLY A 274 -0.91 4.64 5.46
N MET A 275 -1.21 4.77 6.74
CA MET A 275 -2.44 4.25 7.33
C MET A 275 -3.68 5.03 6.90
N TYR A 276 -3.60 6.37 6.72
CA TYR A 276 -4.69 7.15 6.13
C TYR A 276 -4.93 6.76 4.68
N TYR A 277 -3.87 6.59 3.90
CA TYR A 277 -3.96 6.07 2.54
C TYR A 277 -4.62 4.68 2.51
N SER A 278 -4.17 3.75 3.38
CA SER A 278 -4.74 2.41 3.46
C SER A 278 -6.22 2.44 3.83
N LEU A 279 -6.64 3.27 4.79
CA LEU A 279 -8.04 3.46 5.12
C LEU A 279 -8.85 3.93 3.90
N TYR A 280 -8.34 4.91 3.16
CA TYR A 280 -9.00 5.46 1.97
C TYR A 280 -9.14 4.41 0.86
N THR A 281 -8.08 3.65 0.61
CA THR A 281 -8.06 2.58 -0.40
C THR A 281 -8.95 1.40 0.01
N CYS A 282 -8.92 0.97 1.28
CA CYS A 282 -9.81 -0.09 1.77
C CYS A 282 -11.29 0.29 1.64
N LYS A 283 -11.65 1.54 1.84
CA LYS A 283 -13.03 2.01 1.57
C LYS A 283 -13.38 1.88 0.09
N LEU A 284 -12.44 2.15 -0.82
CA LEU A 284 -12.64 1.96 -2.25
C LEU A 284 -12.85 0.46 -2.57
N ILE A 285 -12.04 -0.43 -2.01
CA ILE A 285 -12.16 -1.89 -2.18
C ILE A 285 -13.53 -2.39 -1.69
N ILE A 286 -14.00 -1.89 -0.54
CA ILE A 286 -15.33 -2.20 -0.01
C ILE A 286 -16.42 -1.70 -0.98
N ASN A 287 -16.30 -0.48 -1.53
CA ASN A 287 -17.26 0.05 -2.49
C ASN A 287 -17.28 -0.79 -3.79
N ASN A 288 -16.11 -1.24 -4.27
CA ASN A 288 -16.01 -2.12 -5.45
C ASN A 288 -16.77 -3.42 -5.23
N THR A 289 -16.50 -4.11 -4.13
CA THR A 289 -17.11 -5.41 -3.81
C THR A 289 -18.59 -5.29 -3.49
N ALA A 290 -19.01 -4.21 -2.81
CA ALA A 290 -20.40 -3.92 -2.48
C ALA A 290 -21.19 -3.28 -3.63
N LYS A 291 -20.54 -2.91 -4.73
CA LYS A 291 -21.12 -2.17 -5.87
C LYS A 291 -21.78 -0.85 -5.44
N ARG A 292 -21.12 -0.13 -4.55
CA ARG A 292 -21.54 1.21 -4.11
C ARG A 292 -20.88 2.27 -4.97
N ASP A 293 -21.58 3.40 -5.16
CA ASP A 293 -20.99 4.57 -5.78
C ASP A 293 -19.84 5.15 -4.94
N ILE A 294 -18.80 5.63 -5.61
CA ILE A 294 -17.66 6.28 -4.96
C ILE A 294 -18.05 7.70 -4.58
N GLN A 295 -17.90 8.03 -3.31
CA GLN A 295 -18.06 9.40 -2.81
C GLN A 295 -16.86 10.25 -3.25
N LEU A 296 -17.14 11.47 -3.71
CA LEU A 296 -16.10 12.40 -4.16
C LEU A 296 -15.26 12.93 -3.00
N LEU A 297 -15.90 13.17 -1.85
CA LEU A 297 -15.24 13.67 -0.65
C LEU A 297 -15.26 12.58 0.43
N ASP A 298 -14.10 12.29 0.97
CA ASP A 298 -13.94 11.44 2.16
C ASP A 298 -13.57 12.33 3.35
N ILE A 299 -14.44 12.35 4.35
CA ILE A 299 -14.28 13.22 5.52
C ILE A 299 -13.02 12.90 6.31
N ASP A 300 -12.59 11.63 6.34
CA ASP A 300 -11.42 11.22 7.09
C ASP A 300 -10.15 11.77 6.45
N ILE A 301 -10.09 11.78 5.11
CA ILE A 301 -8.99 12.40 4.34
C ILE A 301 -9.01 13.93 4.49
N VAL A 302 -10.19 14.55 4.48
CA VAL A 302 -10.30 16.01 4.67
C VAL A 302 -9.81 16.41 6.07
N ILE A 303 -10.15 15.64 7.11
CA ILE A 303 -9.67 15.89 8.48
C ILE A 303 -8.14 15.76 8.56
N TYR A 304 -7.56 14.74 7.92
CA TYR A 304 -6.11 14.60 7.84
C TYR A 304 -5.46 15.81 7.16
N ILE A 305 -5.95 16.22 5.98
CA ILE A 305 -5.41 17.36 5.23
C ILE A 305 -5.45 18.62 6.09
N ILE A 306 -6.61 18.92 6.71
CA ILE A 306 -6.76 20.10 7.59
C ILE A 306 -5.78 20.02 8.77
N GLY A 307 -5.65 18.84 9.41
CA GLY A 307 -4.74 18.63 10.53
C GLY A 307 -3.29 18.96 10.17
N ILE A 308 -2.80 18.46 9.03
CA ILE A 308 -1.43 18.74 8.56
C ILE A 308 -1.24 20.25 8.28
N PHE A 309 -2.20 20.92 7.62
CA PHE A 309 -2.09 22.34 7.35
C PHE A 309 -2.16 23.20 8.62
N VAL A 310 -2.94 22.78 9.63
CA VAL A 310 -2.96 23.47 10.95
C VAL A 310 -1.61 23.30 11.64
N CYS A 311 -0.98 22.12 11.61
CA CYS A 311 0.38 21.94 12.14
C CYS A 311 1.36 22.92 11.50
N ILE A 312 1.36 23.03 10.18
CA ILE A 312 2.25 23.92 9.43
C ILE A 312 1.99 25.39 9.76
N TYR A 313 0.73 25.77 9.96
CA TYR A 313 0.37 27.17 10.24
C TYR A 313 0.90 27.65 11.60
N PHE A 314 0.84 26.79 12.63
CA PHE A 314 1.26 27.17 13.97
C PHE A 314 2.77 27.03 14.18
N GLU A 315 3.46 26.17 13.45
CA GLU A 315 4.90 25.88 13.56
C GLU A 315 5.36 25.63 15.02
N ASP A 316 4.51 24.97 15.80
CA ASP A 316 4.75 24.67 17.22
C ASP A 316 4.72 23.17 17.45
N LYS A 317 5.83 22.62 17.99
CA LYS A 317 6.02 21.20 18.22
C LYS A 317 4.93 20.58 19.12
N GLN A 318 4.46 21.33 20.12
CA GLN A 318 3.48 20.80 21.07
C GLN A 318 2.09 20.73 20.42
N ILE A 319 1.74 21.73 19.61
CA ILE A 319 0.52 21.74 18.79
C ILE A 319 0.56 20.60 17.77
N GLU A 320 1.70 20.42 17.06
CA GLU A 320 1.88 19.31 16.14
C GLU A 320 1.63 17.97 16.83
N LEU A 321 2.24 17.76 18.01
CA LEU A 321 2.10 16.52 18.77
C LEU A 321 0.64 16.23 19.13
N TYR A 322 -0.11 17.23 19.62
CA TYR A 322 -1.53 17.04 19.96
C TYR A 322 -2.38 16.73 18.73
N ILE A 323 -2.14 17.41 17.61
CA ILE A 323 -2.87 17.17 16.37
C ILE A 323 -2.56 15.76 15.84
N ILE A 324 -1.29 15.35 15.81
CA ILE A 324 -0.89 14.01 15.33
C ILE A 324 -1.49 12.91 16.22
N ILE A 325 -1.51 13.10 17.53
CA ILE A 325 -2.21 12.16 18.45
C ILE A 325 -3.71 12.13 18.13
N GLY A 326 -4.34 13.28 17.96
CA GLY A 326 -5.76 13.37 17.59
C GLY A 326 -6.08 12.68 16.26
N LEU A 327 -5.25 12.91 15.24
CA LEU A 327 -5.36 12.25 13.93
C LEU A 327 -5.17 10.72 14.06
N THR A 328 -4.23 10.27 14.89
CA THR A 328 -3.98 8.83 15.12
C THR A 328 -5.18 8.18 15.81
N VAL A 329 -5.73 8.80 16.86
CA VAL A 329 -6.92 8.29 17.55
C VAL A 329 -8.12 8.24 16.60
N TRP A 330 -8.34 9.30 15.82
CA TRP A 330 -9.39 9.34 14.80
C TRP A 330 -9.23 8.20 13.81
N LEU A 331 -8.03 8.01 13.28
CA LEU A 331 -7.69 6.95 12.33
C LEU A 331 -8.00 5.55 12.90
N CYS A 332 -7.56 5.27 14.13
CA CYS A 332 -7.83 3.99 14.80
C CYS A 332 -9.34 3.73 14.94
N CYS A 333 -10.12 4.74 15.38
CA CYS A 333 -11.56 4.63 15.48
C CYS A 333 -12.21 4.36 14.12
N LYS A 334 -11.75 5.05 13.05
CA LYS A 334 -12.30 4.91 11.71
C LYS A 334 -11.90 3.60 11.05
N TYR A 335 -10.67 3.14 11.28
CA TYR A 335 -10.22 1.84 10.79
C TYR A 335 -11.04 0.71 11.41
N TYR A 336 -11.27 0.75 12.72
CA TYR A 336 -12.16 -0.18 13.41
C TYR A 336 -13.59 -0.11 12.83
N TYR A 337 -14.15 1.08 12.71
CA TYR A 337 -15.53 1.27 12.26
C TYR A 337 -15.75 0.84 10.81
N HIS A 338 -14.85 1.17 9.88
CA HIS A 338 -15.05 0.88 8.46
C HIS A 338 -14.53 -0.49 8.04
N ILE A 339 -13.35 -0.88 8.50
CA ILE A 339 -12.67 -2.07 7.99
C ILE A 339 -12.95 -3.28 8.87
N ILE A 340 -12.63 -3.19 10.16
CA ILE A 340 -12.81 -4.33 11.08
C ILE A 340 -14.28 -4.70 11.20
N SER A 341 -15.18 -3.70 11.32
CA SER A 341 -16.63 -3.93 11.33
C SER A 341 -17.13 -4.60 10.04
N ALA A 342 -16.62 -4.19 8.87
CA ALA A 342 -16.98 -4.81 7.59
C ALA A 342 -16.55 -6.28 7.54
N ILE A 343 -15.32 -6.59 7.98
CA ILE A 343 -14.79 -7.96 8.06
C ILE A 343 -15.71 -8.81 8.96
N PHE A 344 -16.02 -8.36 10.17
CA PHE A 344 -16.90 -9.11 11.08
C PHE A 344 -18.31 -9.32 10.52
N LYS A 345 -18.88 -8.32 9.85
CA LYS A 345 -20.20 -8.46 9.19
C LYS A 345 -20.17 -9.48 8.06
N MET A 346 -19.10 -9.48 7.25
CA MET A 346 -18.93 -10.46 6.19
C MET A 346 -18.74 -11.88 6.75
N LEU A 347 -17.92 -12.07 7.79
CA LEU A 347 -17.75 -13.36 8.46
C LEU A 347 -19.07 -13.92 8.94
N ASN A 348 -19.87 -13.10 9.63
CA ASN A 348 -21.17 -13.50 10.16
C ASN A 348 -22.17 -13.80 9.03
N TYR A 349 -22.22 -12.96 8.00
CA TYR A 349 -23.16 -13.12 6.88
C TYR A 349 -22.83 -14.34 6.02
N LEU A 350 -21.56 -14.55 5.71
CA LEU A 350 -21.07 -15.67 4.89
C LEU A 350 -20.95 -16.97 5.67
N LYS A 351 -20.99 -16.93 7.02
CA LYS A 351 -20.81 -18.07 7.92
C LYS A 351 -19.49 -18.83 7.67
N ILE A 352 -18.41 -18.09 7.40
CA ILE A 352 -17.07 -18.64 7.14
C ILE A 352 -16.16 -18.39 8.34
N PRO A 353 -15.18 -19.28 8.62
CA PRO A 353 -14.13 -19.01 9.60
C PRO A 353 -13.18 -17.92 9.07
N PHE A 354 -12.61 -17.19 10.02
CA PHE A 354 -11.57 -16.19 9.70
C PHE A 354 -10.31 -16.83 9.12
#